data_005ec11a467ac585ad3e033d99779cdb
#
_entry.id   005ec11a467ac585ad3e033d99779cdb
#
_cell.length_a   1.000
_cell.length_b   1.000
_cell.length_c   1.000
_cell.angle_alpha   90.00
_cell.angle_beta   90.00
_cell.angle_gamma   90.00
#
_symmetry.space_group_name_H-M   'P 1'
#
loop_
_entity.id
_entity.type
_entity.pdbx_description
1 polymer ?
#
loop_
_entity_poly.entity_id
_entity_poly.type
_entity_poly.pdbx_seq_one_letter_code
_entity_poly.pdbx_strand_id
1 'polypeptide(L)'
;MPYSMKPLACDPARVKGMSERLIISHYENNYGGAVKRLNSIEDQLTSLDFNATPNFVVNGLKREQLIATNSMILHEVFFAGLGEESGPDNVLQEALDRDFGSVERWRAEFVAMGKAQAGGSGWVLLTYSPRDRKLVNAWAADHTTTVAGGTPILALDMYEHSYHMDFGAKAADYVNVFMATIDWRSVRQHFDEAGGGGK
;
A
#
# COMPACT_ATOMS: atom_id res chain seq x y z
N MET A 1 17.19 -4.35 15.47
CA MET A 1 15.96 -4.64 16.24
C MET A 1 14.95 -5.25 15.28
N PRO A 2 14.18 -6.27 15.67
CA PRO A 2 13.18 -6.85 14.81
C PRO A 2 12.05 -5.85 14.49
N TYR A 3 11.46 -6.00 13.33
CA TYR A 3 10.25 -5.25 12.93
C TYR A 3 9.05 -5.71 13.77
N SER A 4 8.13 -4.80 14.05
CA SER A 4 6.86 -5.09 14.73
C SER A 4 5.71 -4.49 13.95
N MET A 5 4.54 -5.12 14.07
CA MET A 5 3.32 -4.57 13.47
C MET A 5 2.97 -3.23 14.09
N LYS A 6 2.64 -2.25 13.26
CA LYS A 6 2.00 -1.01 13.72
C LYS A 6 0.54 -1.30 14.08
N PRO A 7 -0.02 -0.70 15.13
CA PRO A 7 -1.43 -0.87 15.45
C PRO A 7 -2.31 -0.30 14.32
N LEU A 8 -3.53 -0.85 14.17
CA LEU A 8 -4.52 -0.29 13.24
C LEU A 8 -4.83 1.18 13.64
N ALA A 9 -4.84 2.05 12.65
CA ALA A 9 -5.18 3.47 12.84
C ALA A 9 -6.69 3.70 12.95
N CYS A 10 -7.52 2.78 12.44
CA CYS A 10 -8.97 2.84 12.46
C CYS A 10 -9.57 1.73 13.34
N ASP A 11 -10.82 1.90 13.75
CA ASP A 11 -11.65 0.84 14.31
C ASP A 11 -12.22 0.00 13.15
N PRO A 12 -11.84 -1.29 13.01
CA PRO A 12 -12.28 -2.12 11.89
C PRO A 12 -13.82 -2.23 11.78
N ALA A 13 -14.52 -2.22 12.92
CA ALA A 13 -15.98 -2.31 12.94
C ALA A 13 -16.67 -1.03 12.38
N ARG A 14 -15.94 0.07 12.25
CA ARG A 14 -16.46 1.36 11.77
C ARG A 14 -16.12 1.66 10.30
N VAL A 15 -15.29 0.84 9.66
CA VAL A 15 -14.98 1.00 8.23
C VAL A 15 -16.18 0.58 7.40
N LYS A 16 -16.82 1.55 6.75
CA LYS A 16 -18.07 1.30 6.01
C LYS A 16 -17.80 0.47 4.74
N GLY A 17 -18.60 -0.58 4.57
CA GLY A 17 -18.59 -1.40 3.36
C GLY A 17 -17.53 -2.51 3.33
N MET A 18 -16.67 -2.61 4.34
CA MET A 18 -15.79 -3.77 4.57
C MET A 18 -16.14 -4.38 5.93
N SER A 19 -16.20 -5.72 6.03
CA SER A 19 -16.44 -6.36 7.30
C SER A 19 -15.23 -6.26 8.23
N GLU A 20 -15.49 -6.15 9.52
CA GLU A 20 -14.46 -6.26 10.56
C GLU A 20 -13.61 -7.53 10.38
N ARG A 21 -14.28 -8.65 10.06
CA ARG A 21 -13.62 -9.93 9.83
C ARG A 21 -12.62 -9.89 8.68
N LEU A 22 -12.95 -9.22 7.56
CA LEU A 22 -12.04 -9.04 6.43
C LEU A 22 -10.81 -8.26 6.87
N ILE A 23 -11.02 -7.11 7.52
CA ILE A 23 -9.93 -6.19 7.93
C ILE A 23 -9.01 -6.87 8.94
N ILE A 24 -9.55 -7.51 9.96
CA ILE A 24 -8.77 -8.23 10.98
C ILE A 24 -7.98 -9.38 10.35
N SER A 25 -8.63 -10.20 9.50
CA SER A 25 -7.94 -11.31 8.82
C SER A 25 -6.79 -10.82 7.95
N HIS A 26 -6.99 -9.76 7.20
CA HIS A 26 -5.96 -9.14 6.36
C HIS A 26 -4.80 -8.59 7.21
N TYR A 27 -5.12 -7.88 8.29
CA TYR A 27 -4.13 -7.31 9.21
C TYR A 27 -3.30 -8.39 9.90
N GLU A 28 -3.94 -9.39 10.52
CA GLU A 28 -3.23 -10.39 11.31
C GLU A 28 -2.45 -11.39 10.46
N ASN A 29 -3.01 -11.83 9.33
CA ASN A 29 -2.43 -12.91 8.54
C ASN A 29 -1.51 -12.39 7.42
N ASN A 30 -1.92 -11.39 6.65
CA ASN A 30 -1.14 -10.90 5.52
C ASN A 30 -0.08 -9.90 5.96
N TYR A 31 -0.47 -8.81 6.64
CA TYR A 31 0.50 -7.86 7.17
C TYR A 31 1.37 -8.48 8.26
N GLY A 32 0.77 -9.15 9.26
CA GLY A 32 1.51 -9.83 10.32
C GLY A 32 2.41 -10.95 9.78
N GLY A 33 1.98 -11.64 8.72
CA GLY A 33 2.78 -12.63 8.00
C GLY A 33 3.99 -12.01 7.33
N ALA A 34 3.83 -10.86 6.67
CA ALA A 34 4.94 -10.12 6.04
C ALA A 34 6.00 -9.68 7.06
N VAL A 35 5.57 -9.13 8.21
CA VAL A 35 6.48 -8.72 9.30
C VAL A 35 7.27 -9.92 9.83
N LYS A 36 6.60 -11.04 10.13
CA LYS A 36 7.25 -12.26 10.61
C LYS A 36 8.25 -12.81 9.59
N ARG A 37 7.85 -12.84 8.31
CA ARG A 37 8.71 -13.32 7.22
C ARG A 37 9.94 -12.46 7.05
N LEU A 38 9.79 -11.12 7.09
CA LEU A 38 10.92 -10.19 6.99
C LEU A 38 11.91 -10.41 8.12
N ASN A 39 11.45 -10.51 9.38
CA ASN A 39 12.34 -10.79 10.51
C ASN A 39 13.12 -12.10 10.34
N SER A 40 12.44 -13.17 9.89
CA SER A 40 13.11 -14.45 9.65
C SER A 40 14.17 -14.38 8.54
N ILE A 41 13.92 -13.58 7.49
CA ILE A 41 14.88 -13.38 6.40
C ILE A 41 16.08 -12.55 6.88
N GLU A 42 15.85 -11.51 7.67
CA GLU A 42 16.92 -10.68 8.25
C GLU A 42 17.83 -11.51 9.16
N ASP A 43 17.28 -12.40 9.99
CA ASP A 43 18.04 -13.30 10.86
C ASP A 43 18.91 -14.24 10.01
N GLN A 44 18.37 -14.81 8.92
CA GLN A 44 19.12 -15.65 8.00
C GLN A 44 20.24 -14.87 7.30
N LEU A 45 19.96 -13.68 6.76
CA LEU A 45 20.95 -12.84 6.10
C LEU A 45 22.09 -12.43 7.06
N THR A 46 21.77 -12.14 8.32
CA THR A 46 22.76 -11.76 9.35
C THR A 46 23.72 -12.91 9.66
N SER A 47 23.25 -14.15 9.60
CA SER A 47 24.06 -15.35 9.89
C SER A 47 24.82 -15.89 8.66
N LEU A 48 24.62 -15.31 7.47
CA LEU A 48 25.15 -15.86 6.22
C LEU A 48 26.62 -15.51 6.02
N ASP A 49 27.43 -16.49 5.63
CA ASP A 49 28.75 -16.24 5.04
C ASP A 49 28.61 -15.99 3.54
N PHE A 50 28.64 -14.73 3.14
CA PHE A 50 28.48 -14.34 1.72
C PHE A 50 29.59 -14.82 0.80
N ASN A 51 30.76 -15.18 1.33
CA ASN A 51 31.87 -15.71 0.53
C ASN A 51 31.73 -17.21 0.26
N ALA A 52 31.06 -17.96 1.15
CA ALA A 52 30.88 -19.39 1.05
C ALA A 52 29.47 -19.79 0.54
N THR A 53 28.49 -18.91 0.69
CA THR A 53 27.09 -19.20 0.31
C THR A 53 26.90 -19.16 -1.21
N PRO A 54 26.26 -20.18 -1.81
CA PRO A 54 25.96 -20.17 -3.23
C PRO A 54 25.14 -18.95 -3.66
N ASN A 55 25.49 -18.32 -4.78
CA ASN A 55 24.89 -17.08 -5.26
C ASN A 55 23.36 -17.17 -5.43
N PHE A 56 22.81 -18.33 -5.81
CA PHE A 56 21.36 -18.49 -5.97
C PHE A 56 20.61 -18.45 -4.62
N VAL A 57 21.26 -18.87 -3.52
CA VAL A 57 20.69 -18.75 -2.16
C VAL A 57 20.65 -17.27 -1.75
N VAL A 58 21.77 -16.56 -1.94
CA VAL A 58 21.84 -15.11 -1.68
C VAL A 58 20.81 -14.36 -2.49
N ASN A 59 20.72 -14.64 -3.79
CA ASN A 59 19.72 -14.02 -4.68
C ASN A 59 18.29 -14.30 -4.22
N GLY A 60 17.99 -15.55 -3.84
CA GLY A 60 16.68 -15.95 -3.31
C GLY A 60 16.31 -15.16 -2.05
N LEU A 61 17.20 -15.13 -1.06
CA LEU A 61 16.97 -14.38 0.19
C LEU A 61 16.82 -12.89 -0.04
N LYS A 62 17.63 -12.27 -0.92
CA LYS A 62 17.53 -10.84 -1.22
C LYS A 62 16.24 -10.48 -1.96
N ARG A 63 15.77 -11.36 -2.86
CA ARG A 63 14.47 -11.21 -3.51
C ARG A 63 13.34 -11.29 -2.49
N GLU A 64 13.37 -12.30 -1.61
CA GLU A 64 12.37 -12.48 -0.56
C GLU A 64 12.38 -11.34 0.48
N GLN A 65 13.56 -10.80 0.79
CA GLN A 65 13.70 -9.61 1.64
C GLN A 65 12.95 -8.42 1.02
N LEU A 66 13.16 -8.14 -0.27
CA LEU A 66 12.47 -7.05 -0.98
C LEU A 66 10.95 -7.24 -0.97
N ILE A 67 10.47 -8.46 -1.27
CA ILE A 67 9.05 -8.81 -1.25
C ILE A 67 8.45 -8.55 0.14
N ALA A 68 9.08 -9.07 1.20
CA ALA A 68 8.56 -8.95 2.55
C ALA A 68 8.63 -7.51 3.07
N THR A 69 9.68 -6.76 2.74
CA THR A 69 9.84 -5.35 3.09
C THR A 69 8.72 -4.51 2.46
N ASN A 70 8.54 -4.63 1.15
CA ASN A 70 7.51 -3.86 0.45
C ASN A 70 6.10 -4.31 0.86
N SER A 71 5.89 -5.61 1.08
CA SER A 71 4.61 -6.11 1.60
C SER A 71 4.28 -5.46 2.95
N MET A 72 5.24 -5.44 3.88
CA MET A 72 5.06 -4.76 5.17
C MET A 72 4.69 -3.29 4.99
N ILE A 73 5.49 -2.53 4.22
CA ILE A 73 5.31 -1.08 4.04
C ILE A 73 3.98 -0.77 3.33
N LEU A 74 3.64 -1.50 2.26
CA LEU A 74 2.41 -1.25 1.50
C LEU A 74 1.16 -1.57 2.33
N HIS A 75 1.20 -2.61 3.17
CA HIS A 75 0.12 -2.87 4.12
C HIS A 75 0.00 -1.78 5.18
N GLU A 76 1.12 -1.22 5.67
CA GLU A 76 1.08 -0.09 6.60
C GLU A 76 0.40 1.12 5.97
N VAL A 77 0.73 1.46 4.72
CA VAL A 77 0.09 2.55 3.97
C VAL A 77 -1.38 2.25 3.71
N PHE A 78 -1.73 1.00 3.36
CA PHE A 78 -3.11 0.56 3.14
C PHE A 78 -3.96 0.74 4.42
N PHE A 79 -3.52 0.17 5.54
CA PHE A 79 -4.29 0.23 6.80
C PHE A 79 -4.35 1.66 7.38
N ALA A 80 -3.30 2.46 7.23
CA ALA A 80 -3.33 3.86 7.61
C ALA A 80 -4.30 4.69 6.73
N GLY A 81 -4.50 4.27 5.49
CA GLY A 81 -5.42 4.89 4.55
C GLY A 81 -6.90 4.54 4.77
N LEU A 82 -7.24 3.58 5.67
CA LEU A 82 -8.62 3.20 5.96
C LEU A 82 -9.20 4.08 7.06
N GLY A 83 -10.40 4.60 6.86
CA GLY A 83 -11.08 5.43 7.86
C GLY A 83 -12.51 5.78 7.46
N GLU A 84 -12.99 6.89 8.00
CA GLU A 84 -14.29 7.45 7.66
C GLU A 84 -14.20 8.31 6.40
N GLU A 85 -15.24 8.29 5.59
CA GLU A 85 -15.33 9.07 4.37
C GLU A 85 -15.04 10.56 4.62
N SER A 86 -14.06 11.08 3.91
CA SER A 86 -13.65 12.49 3.95
C SER A 86 -13.17 12.91 2.56
N GLY A 87 -12.70 14.12 2.40
CA GLY A 87 -12.04 14.60 1.18
C GLY A 87 -10.60 15.02 1.46
N PRO A 88 -9.80 15.23 0.42
CA PRO A 88 -8.48 15.82 0.57
C PRO A 88 -8.60 17.22 1.13
N ASP A 89 -7.64 17.62 1.98
CA ASP A 89 -7.52 19.00 2.39
C ASP A 89 -7.02 19.89 1.24
N ASN A 90 -6.98 21.20 1.44
CA ASN A 90 -6.62 22.15 0.39
C ASN A 90 -5.24 21.87 -0.22
N VAL A 91 -4.26 21.42 0.58
CA VAL A 91 -2.88 21.18 0.10
C VAL A 91 -2.83 19.93 -0.78
N LEU A 92 -3.50 18.86 -0.38
CA LEU A 92 -3.61 17.66 -1.22
C LEU A 92 -4.46 17.93 -2.46
N GLN A 93 -5.55 18.68 -2.32
CA GLN A 93 -6.38 19.06 -3.46
C GLN A 93 -5.58 19.85 -4.49
N GLU A 94 -4.83 20.88 -4.08
CA GLU A 94 -3.96 21.67 -4.97
C GLU A 94 -2.90 20.78 -5.66
N ALA A 95 -2.32 19.82 -4.94
CA ALA A 95 -1.34 18.89 -5.50
C ALA A 95 -1.99 17.94 -6.52
N LEU A 96 -3.18 17.40 -6.23
CA LEU A 96 -3.93 16.54 -7.14
C LEU A 96 -4.39 17.33 -8.39
N ASP A 97 -4.91 18.54 -8.22
CA ASP A 97 -5.33 19.40 -9.32
C ASP A 97 -4.14 19.77 -10.22
N ARG A 98 -3.01 20.13 -9.63
CA ARG A 98 -1.77 20.44 -10.37
C ARG A 98 -1.28 19.26 -11.20
N ASP A 99 -1.27 18.04 -10.62
CA ASP A 99 -0.57 16.91 -11.21
C ASP A 99 -1.49 16.06 -12.12
N PHE A 100 -2.79 16.05 -11.86
CA PHE A 100 -3.79 15.28 -12.62
C PHE A 100 -4.81 16.15 -13.38
N GLY A 101 -4.85 17.46 -13.09
CA GLY A 101 -5.81 18.40 -13.67
C GLY A 101 -7.07 18.57 -12.83
N SER A 102 -7.50 17.60 -12.05
CA SER A 102 -8.51 17.71 -10.99
C SER A 102 -8.51 16.47 -10.09
N VAL A 103 -9.09 16.58 -8.90
CA VAL A 103 -9.31 15.44 -7.98
C VAL A 103 -10.17 14.37 -8.64
N GLU A 104 -11.20 14.74 -9.41
CA GLU A 104 -12.09 13.81 -10.10
C GLU A 104 -11.33 13.02 -11.16
N ARG A 105 -10.42 13.66 -11.88
CA ARG A 105 -9.60 12.99 -12.90
C ARG A 105 -8.60 12.04 -12.26
N TRP A 106 -7.92 12.44 -11.18
CA TRP A 106 -7.11 11.54 -10.38
C TRP A 106 -7.90 10.30 -9.94
N ARG A 107 -9.09 10.54 -9.34
CA ARG A 107 -9.96 9.46 -8.87
C ARG A 107 -10.37 8.52 -10.01
N ALA A 108 -10.74 9.06 -11.16
CA ALA A 108 -11.13 8.26 -12.32
C ALA A 108 -10.00 7.35 -12.80
N GLU A 109 -8.78 7.87 -12.88
CA GLU A 109 -7.58 7.11 -13.25
C GLU A 109 -7.27 6.03 -12.22
N PHE A 110 -7.22 6.38 -10.93
CA PHE A 110 -6.93 5.45 -9.83
C PHE A 110 -7.95 4.29 -9.80
N VAL A 111 -9.23 4.60 -9.91
CA VAL A 111 -10.33 3.60 -9.97
C VAL A 111 -10.21 2.72 -11.22
N ALA A 112 -9.91 3.29 -12.38
CA ALA A 112 -9.73 2.53 -13.61
C ALA A 112 -8.56 1.54 -13.49
N MET A 113 -7.45 1.95 -12.88
CA MET A 113 -6.30 1.08 -12.62
C MET A 113 -6.66 -0.06 -11.66
N GLY A 114 -7.39 0.21 -10.56
CA GLY A 114 -7.86 -0.82 -9.65
C GLY A 114 -8.76 -1.85 -10.33
N LYS A 115 -9.72 -1.37 -11.12
CA LYS A 115 -10.63 -2.26 -11.90
C LYS A 115 -9.88 -3.08 -12.96
N ALA A 116 -8.82 -2.53 -13.55
CA ALA A 116 -7.99 -3.24 -14.54
C ALA A 116 -7.17 -4.37 -13.91
N GLN A 117 -6.90 -4.34 -12.61
CA GLN A 117 -6.21 -5.41 -11.87
C GLN A 117 -7.19 -6.47 -11.30
N ALA A 118 -8.48 -6.32 -11.51
CA ALA A 118 -9.48 -7.28 -11.04
C ALA A 118 -9.21 -8.69 -11.60
N GLY A 119 -9.24 -9.70 -10.72
CA GLY A 119 -8.92 -11.09 -11.08
C GLY A 119 -7.44 -11.41 -11.18
N GLY A 120 -6.58 -10.45 -10.81
CA GLY A 120 -5.12 -10.62 -10.68
C GLY A 120 -4.66 -10.38 -9.25
N SER A 121 -3.46 -9.83 -9.12
CA SER A 121 -2.86 -9.38 -7.87
C SER A 121 -2.08 -8.08 -8.11
N GLY A 122 -1.73 -7.40 -7.05
CA GLY A 122 -0.89 -6.21 -7.12
C GLY A 122 -1.46 -5.04 -6.34
N TRP A 123 -1.00 -3.85 -6.68
CA TRP A 123 -1.34 -2.61 -5.98
C TRP A 123 -1.59 -1.47 -6.97
N VAL A 124 -2.50 -0.58 -6.59
CA VAL A 124 -2.55 0.75 -7.17
C VAL A 124 -2.07 1.74 -6.12
N LEU A 125 -1.07 2.53 -6.45
CA LEU A 125 -0.39 3.41 -5.51
C LEU A 125 -0.54 4.86 -5.96
N LEU A 126 -0.99 5.75 -5.08
CA LEU A 126 -0.71 7.17 -5.23
C LEU A 126 0.67 7.42 -4.64
N THR A 127 1.60 7.81 -5.47
CA THR A 127 3.03 7.91 -5.13
C THR A 127 3.51 9.35 -5.31
N TYR A 128 4.22 9.87 -4.33
CA TYR A 128 4.96 11.12 -4.48
C TYR A 128 6.35 10.84 -5.05
N SER A 129 6.71 11.52 -6.14
CA SER A 129 8.05 11.53 -6.72
C SER A 129 8.83 12.77 -6.24
N PRO A 130 9.77 12.64 -5.30
CA PRO A 130 10.58 13.78 -4.86
C PRO A 130 11.43 14.38 -5.97
N ARG A 131 11.86 13.56 -6.93
CA ARG A 131 12.62 13.98 -8.11
C ARG A 131 11.87 15.01 -8.94
N ASP A 132 10.58 14.72 -9.22
CA ASP A 132 9.77 15.52 -10.12
C ASP A 132 8.82 16.45 -9.34
N ARG A 133 8.79 16.33 -8.01
CA ARG A 133 7.88 17.02 -7.08
C ARG A 133 6.41 16.85 -7.47
N LYS A 134 6.05 15.63 -7.89
CA LYS A 134 4.74 15.30 -8.44
C LYS A 134 4.13 14.10 -7.76
N LEU A 135 2.80 14.09 -7.73
CA LEU A 135 1.99 12.91 -7.48
C LEU A 135 1.79 12.14 -8.78
N VAL A 136 1.93 10.83 -8.72
CA VAL A 136 1.68 9.92 -9.84
C VAL A 136 0.89 8.71 -9.36
N ASN A 137 -0.05 8.21 -10.15
CA ASN A 137 -0.62 6.89 -9.93
C ASN A 137 0.34 5.85 -10.50
N ALA A 138 0.75 4.91 -9.67
CA ALA A 138 1.67 3.85 -10.05
C ALA A 138 0.97 2.49 -10.00
N TRP A 139 1.14 1.70 -11.06
CA TRP A 139 0.73 0.31 -11.13
C TRP A 139 1.84 -0.59 -10.61
N ALA A 140 1.50 -1.56 -9.78
CA ALA A 140 2.44 -2.55 -9.27
C ALA A 140 1.86 -3.96 -9.43
N ALA A 141 2.56 -4.83 -10.17
CA ALA A 141 2.13 -6.21 -10.41
C ALA A 141 2.19 -7.06 -9.12
N ASP A 142 3.12 -6.74 -8.27
CA ASP A 142 3.36 -7.41 -6.99
C ASP A 142 4.12 -6.47 -6.02
N HIS A 143 4.55 -7.00 -4.89
CA HIS A 143 5.30 -6.23 -3.89
C HIS A 143 6.70 -5.79 -4.36
N THR A 144 7.23 -6.29 -5.47
CA THR A 144 8.56 -5.91 -5.97
C THR A 144 8.54 -4.70 -6.90
N THR A 145 7.35 -4.32 -7.37
CA THR A 145 7.19 -3.29 -8.40
C THR A 145 6.74 -1.97 -7.77
N THR A 146 7.63 -0.99 -7.73
CA THR A 146 7.34 0.38 -7.29
C THR A 146 8.10 1.38 -8.15
N VAL A 147 7.71 2.65 -8.10
CA VAL A 147 8.48 3.72 -8.76
C VAL A 147 9.79 3.93 -8.01
N ALA A 148 10.92 3.76 -8.70
CA ALA A 148 12.23 3.99 -8.09
C ALA A 148 12.34 5.41 -7.53
N GLY A 149 12.65 5.53 -6.24
CA GLY A 149 12.70 6.80 -5.51
C GLY A 149 11.34 7.44 -5.21
N GLY A 150 10.24 6.79 -5.54
CA GLY A 150 8.90 7.23 -5.17
C GLY A 150 8.49 6.78 -3.77
N THR A 151 7.64 7.57 -3.10
CA THR A 151 7.06 7.24 -1.79
C THR A 151 5.56 7.06 -1.93
N PRO A 152 5.02 5.84 -1.77
CA PRO A 152 3.59 5.61 -1.74
C PRO A 152 2.94 6.36 -0.57
N ILE A 153 1.90 7.15 -0.85
CA ILE A 153 1.14 7.90 0.16
C ILE A 153 -0.29 7.38 0.33
N LEU A 154 -0.78 6.62 -0.64
CA LEU A 154 -2.02 5.84 -0.60
C LEU A 154 -1.79 4.53 -1.36
N ALA A 155 -2.25 3.42 -0.82
CA ALA A 155 -2.13 2.10 -1.44
C ALA A 155 -3.51 1.42 -1.48
N LEU A 156 -3.93 0.97 -2.65
CA LEU A 156 -5.07 0.07 -2.84
C LEU A 156 -4.52 -1.33 -3.10
N ASP A 157 -4.85 -2.25 -2.21
CA ASP A 157 -4.48 -3.66 -2.32
C ASP A 157 -5.46 -4.39 -3.24
N MET A 158 -4.96 -4.97 -4.33
CA MET A 158 -5.74 -5.74 -5.29
C MET A 158 -5.49 -7.24 -5.23
N TYR A 159 -4.79 -7.73 -4.21
CA TYR A 159 -4.75 -9.16 -3.91
C TYR A 159 -6.10 -9.65 -3.40
N GLU A 160 -6.48 -10.88 -3.75
CA GLU A 160 -7.78 -11.45 -3.36
C GLU A 160 -8.04 -11.46 -1.84
N HIS A 161 -6.99 -11.57 -1.03
CA HIS A 161 -7.13 -11.54 0.42
C HIS A 161 -7.66 -10.20 0.97
N SER A 162 -7.54 -9.11 0.21
CA SER A 162 -8.02 -7.78 0.59
C SER A 162 -9.53 -7.59 0.36
N TYR A 163 -10.18 -8.46 -0.45
CA TYR A 163 -11.59 -8.25 -0.81
C TYR A 163 -12.43 -9.51 -0.96
N HIS A 164 -11.83 -10.68 -1.25
CA HIS A 164 -12.60 -11.86 -1.67
C HIS A 164 -13.61 -12.35 -0.61
N MET A 165 -13.30 -12.17 0.66
CA MET A 165 -14.18 -12.59 1.77
C MET A 165 -15.54 -11.87 1.76
N ASP A 166 -15.57 -10.60 1.39
CA ASP A 166 -16.78 -9.78 1.39
C ASP A 166 -17.39 -9.62 -0.01
N PHE A 167 -16.56 -9.57 -1.03
CA PHE A 167 -16.98 -9.20 -2.40
C PHE A 167 -16.91 -10.39 -3.39
N GLY A 168 -16.30 -11.52 -2.99
CA GLY A 168 -16.06 -12.62 -3.92
C GLY A 168 -15.27 -12.13 -5.13
N ALA A 169 -15.72 -12.46 -6.34
CA ALA A 169 -15.11 -12.04 -7.60
C ALA A 169 -15.43 -10.59 -8.01
N LYS A 170 -16.24 -9.85 -7.21
CA LYS A 170 -16.66 -8.47 -7.55
C LYS A 170 -15.63 -7.44 -7.12
N ALA A 171 -14.40 -7.57 -7.58
CA ALA A 171 -13.31 -6.65 -7.25
C ALA A 171 -13.62 -5.17 -7.59
N ALA A 172 -14.45 -4.91 -8.61
CA ALA A 172 -14.87 -3.54 -8.94
C ALA A 172 -15.71 -2.88 -7.83
N ASP A 173 -16.53 -3.66 -7.12
CA ASP A 173 -17.33 -3.16 -5.99
C ASP A 173 -16.41 -2.83 -4.81
N TYR A 174 -15.42 -3.69 -4.54
CA TYR A 174 -14.39 -3.42 -3.54
C TYR A 174 -13.62 -2.11 -3.83
N VAL A 175 -13.20 -1.89 -5.08
CA VAL A 175 -12.51 -0.63 -5.45
C VAL A 175 -13.38 0.58 -5.14
N ASN A 176 -14.69 0.52 -5.46
CA ASN A 176 -15.59 1.63 -5.16
C ASN A 176 -15.75 1.86 -3.65
N VAL A 177 -15.83 0.79 -2.84
CA VAL A 177 -15.89 0.86 -1.38
C VAL A 177 -14.60 1.43 -0.82
N PHE A 178 -13.43 0.94 -1.25
CA PHE A 178 -12.13 1.48 -0.83
C PHE A 178 -12.06 3.00 -1.04
N MET A 179 -12.49 3.49 -2.21
CA MET A 179 -12.47 4.93 -2.52
C MET A 179 -13.40 5.78 -1.63
N ALA A 180 -14.35 5.17 -0.93
CA ALA A 180 -15.23 5.82 0.04
C ALA A 180 -14.72 5.68 1.49
N THR A 181 -13.65 4.92 1.72
CA THR A 181 -13.07 4.69 3.05
C THR A 181 -11.72 5.38 3.26
N ILE A 182 -11.28 6.21 2.32
CA ILE A 182 -9.95 6.85 2.41
C ILE A 182 -9.90 7.85 3.57
N ASP A 183 -9.01 7.61 4.54
CA ASP A 183 -8.62 8.62 5.53
C ASP A 183 -7.62 9.60 4.92
N TRP A 184 -8.13 10.70 4.40
CA TRP A 184 -7.30 11.73 3.77
C TRP A 184 -6.33 12.43 4.71
N ARG A 185 -6.54 12.36 6.03
CA ARG A 185 -5.59 12.90 7.02
C ARG A 185 -4.31 12.08 7.03
N SER A 186 -4.43 10.76 6.98
CA SER A 186 -3.27 9.86 6.86
C SER A 186 -2.55 10.03 5.53
N VAL A 187 -3.28 10.16 4.42
CA VAL A 187 -2.70 10.45 3.10
C VAL A 187 -1.93 11.77 3.13
N ARG A 188 -2.49 12.81 3.77
CA ARG A 188 -1.84 14.10 3.95
C ARG A 188 -0.56 13.98 4.77
N GLN A 189 -0.59 13.25 5.88
CA GLN A 189 0.59 13.02 6.70
C GLN A 189 1.70 12.34 5.89
N HIS A 190 1.39 11.26 5.15
CA HIS A 190 2.37 10.59 4.29
C HIS A 190 2.93 11.51 3.20
N PHE A 191 2.08 12.41 2.65
CA PHE A 191 2.52 13.40 1.67
C PHE A 191 3.52 14.39 2.25
N ASP A 192 3.28 14.90 3.47
CA ASP A 192 4.19 15.78 4.18
C ASP A 192 5.52 15.09 4.53
N GLU A 193 5.45 13.85 5.04
CA GLU A 193 6.63 13.02 5.37
C GLU A 193 7.48 12.72 4.12
N ALA A 194 6.85 12.54 2.97
CA ALA A 194 7.52 12.37 1.68
C ALA A 194 8.15 13.66 1.13
N GLY A 195 7.91 14.81 1.77
CA GLY A 195 8.40 16.13 1.34
C GLY A 195 7.51 16.85 0.32
N GLY A 196 6.27 16.38 0.14
CA GLY A 196 5.31 16.98 -0.80
C GLY A 196 4.58 18.21 -0.27
N GLY A 197 4.44 18.31 1.05
CA GLY A 197 3.66 19.36 1.72
C GLY A 197 4.25 20.77 1.73
N GLY A 198 5.40 20.98 1.09
CA GLY A 198 6.08 22.29 0.90
C GLY A 198 6.22 23.15 2.17
N LYS A 199 7.47 23.51 2.53
CA LYS A 199 7.71 24.70 3.35
C LYS A 199 7.83 25.90 2.45
#